data_4602171fe335ff207398bfd4e0735abc
#
_entry.id   4602171fe335ff207398bfd4e0735abc
#
_cell.length_a   1.000
_cell.length_b   1.000
_cell.length_c   1.000
_cell.angle_alpha   90.00
_cell.angle_beta   90.00
_cell.angle_gamma   90.00
#
_symmetry.space_group_name_H-M   'P 1'
#
loop_
_entity.id
_entity.type
_entity.pdbx_description
1 polymer ?
#
loop_
_entity_poly.entity_id
_entity_poly.type
_entity_poly.pdbx_seq_one_letter_code
_entity_poly.pdbx_strand_id
1 'polypeptide(L)'
;MTAKIKVLQVIPKLGYGGAETGCYDLGHFLAENDCKSYIITSGGELIKYVRKDKVKVIKLPVQSKNPIMILLNSFLITLIILFFNINIVHVRSRAPAWSCLISCFLTRRKMVTTFHGTYNFKNAIKKIYNSVMLKSKLIIAGSNFIFNHINENYIDKLDPTNKLMVIFRGINLDYYHEKNISVFKKNKLFNLWGLSENKFKILLPGRLTSWKGQDKFIESLNILVEDYNNYRFEAIILGSDQGRNVYKKKLQNLSQRYNLNQKIFFIDHCKDMPLAYSLSDVVVSSSVEPEAFGRVAVEAQAMQKPIIASNIGGSKETIIDKKTGFLYKYDDPRELAKVLNSVMELDKDTLNLIGNEGRKNVSKKFDVDKMCQTTFTEYKKLLKN
;
A
#
# COMPACT_ATOMS: atom_id res chain seq x y z
N MET A 1 -32.32 -17.30 -13.86
CA MET A 1 -31.41 -16.39 -13.11
C MET A 1 -30.11 -17.12 -12.85
N THR A 2 -29.00 -16.69 -13.41
CA THR A 2 -27.69 -17.29 -13.09
C THR A 2 -27.37 -17.05 -11.61
N ALA A 3 -26.97 -18.11 -10.90
CA ALA A 3 -26.68 -18.02 -9.48
C ALA A 3 -25.57 -16.98 -9.23
N LYS A 4 -25.80 -16.02 -8.32
CA LYS A 4 -24.83 -14.98 -7.99
C LYS A 4 -23.54 -15.60 -7.46
N ILE A 5 -22.39 -15.17 -7.98
CA ILE A 5 -21.07 -15.58 -7.49
C ILE A 5 -20.91 -15.13 -6.03
N LYS A 6 -20.42 -16.03 -5.18
CA LYS A 6 -20.19 -15.76 -3.75
C LYS A 6 -18.71 -15.84 -3.45
N VAL A 7 -18.14 -14.72 -3.04
CA VAL A 7 -16.70 -14.57 -2.79
C VAL A 7 -16.45 -14.32 -1.30
N LEU A 8 -15.56 -15.10 -0.72
CA LEU A 8 -15.06 -14.93 0.63
C LEU A 8 -13.61 -14.42 0.58
N GLN A 9 -13.37 -13.19 1.01
CA GLN A 9 -12.03 -12.67 1.23
C GLN A 9 -11.58 -12.96 2.67
N VAL A 10 -10.33 -13.39 2.85
CA VAL A 10 -9.77 -13.69 4.18
C VAL A 10 -8.48 -12.90 4.38
N ILE A 11 -8.48 -12.04 5.41
CA ILE A 11 -7.38 -11.14 5.74
C ILE A 11 -7.15 -11.09 7.25
N PRO A 12 -5.89 -11.08 7.76
CA PRO A 12 -5.61 -11.07 9.20
C PRO A 12 -6.28 -9.92 9.94
N LYS A 13 -6.12 -8.70 9.45
CA LYS A 13 -6.68 -7.47 10.02
C LYS A 13 -7.18 -6.57 8.90
N LEU A 14 -8.31 -5.90 9.07
CA LEU A 14 -8.87 -4.95 8.11
C LEU A 14 -8.54 -3.51 8.58
N GLY A 15 -7.24 -3.16 8.56
CA GLY A 15 -6.71 -1.84 8.93
C GLY A 15 -6.58 -0.90 7.74
N TYR A 16 -5.72 0.12 7.87
CA TYR A 16 -5.49 1.13 6.81
C TYR A 16 -4.32 0.81 5.87
N GLY A 17 -3.72 -0.36 5.96
CA GLY A 17 -2.66 -0.77 5.05
C GLY A 17 -3.18 -1.02 3.63
N GLY A 18 -2.27 -1.06 2.68
CA GLY A 18 -2.70 -1.24 1.29
C GLY A 18 -3.30 -2.60 0.96
N ALA A 19 -2.96 -3.70 1.65
CA ALA A 19 -3.62 -4.99 1.47
C ALA A 19 -5.07 -4.93 1.96
N GLU A 20 -5.26 -4.22 3.05
CA GLU A 20 -6.51 -4.04 3.76
C GLU A 20 -7.48 -3.16 2.97
N THR A 21 -7.00 -2.00 2.44
CA THR A 21 -7.81 -1.16 1.56
C THR A 21 -8.20 -1.89 0.30
N GLY A 22 -7.29 -2.61 -0.36
CA GLY A 22 -7.63 -3.41 -1.54
C GLY A 22 -8.61 -4.58 -1.26
N CYS A 23 -8.65 -5.10 -0.01
CA CYS A 23 -9.68 -6.04 0.41
C CYS A 23 -11.05 -5.37 0.56
N TYR A 24 -11.06 -4.19 1.18
CA TYR A 24 -12.23 -3.35 1.36
C TYR A 24 -12.84 -2.94 0.00
N ASP A 25 -12.01 -2.38 -0.88
CA ASP A 25 -12.44 -1.91 -2.20
C ASP A 25 -13.02 -3.05 -3.05
N LEU A 26 -12.30 -4.17 -3.16
CA LEU A 26 -12.79 -5.33 -3.89
C LEU A 26 -14.07 -5.90 -3.27
N GLY A 27 -14.19 -5.88 -1.95
CA GLY A 27 -15.39 -6.35 -1.25
C GLY A 27 -16.64 -5.56 -1.66
N HIS A 28 -16.55 -4.24 -1.72
CA HIS A 28 -17.65 -3.38 -2.13
C HIS A 28 -17.92 -3.46 -3.63
N PHE A 29 -16.88 -3.42 -4.46
CA PHE A 29 -16.98 -3.59 -5.90
C PHE A 29 -17.73 -4.89 -6.27
N LEU A 30 -17.38 -6.02 -5.66
CA LEU A 30 -18.06 -7.30 -5.90
C LEU A 30 -19.54 -7.24 -5.54
N ALA A 31 -19.89 -6.62 -4.41
CA ALA A 31 -21.26 -6.49 -3.96
C ALA A 31 -22.11 -5.59 -4.87
N GLU A 32 -21.50 -4.64 -5.54
CA GLU A 32 -22.12 -3.76 -6.54
C GLU A 32 -22.22 -4.40 -7.93
N ASN A 33 -21.47 -5.47 -8.18
CA ASN A 33 -21.41 -6.19 -9.46
C ASN A 33 -22.01 -7.62 -9.35
N ASP A 34 -23.20 -7.73 -8.78
CA ASP A 34 -24.00 -8.97 -8.67
C ASP A 34 -23.32 -10.15 -7.96
N CYS A 35 -22.38 -9.87 -7.06
CA CYS A 35 -21.78 -10.88 -6.19
C CYS A 35 -22.26 -10.75 -4.75
N LYS A 36 -22.30 -11.87 -4.03
CA LYS A 36 -22.36 -11.85 -2.56
C LYS A 36 -20.95 -11.79 -2.01
N SER A 37 -20.64 -10.73 -1.28
CA SER A 37 -19.30 -10.46 -0.75
C SER A 37 -19.22 -10.71 0.74
N TYR A 38 -18.22 -11.50 1.15
CA TYR A 38 -17.95 -11.85 2.52
C TYR A 38 -16.48 -11.54 2.85
N ILE A 39 -16.22 -11.08 4.08
CA ILE A 39 -14.85 -10.85 4.57
C ILE A 39 -14.69 -11.52 5.93
N ILE A 40 -13.67 -12.38 6.06
CA ILE A 40 -13.21 -12.89 7.36
C ILE A 40 -11.97 -12.11 7.78
N THR A 41 -11.98 -11.62 9.03
CA THR A 41 -10.85 -10.88 9.62
C THR A 41 -10.88 -11.00 11.14
N SER A 42 -9.74 -10.81 11.82
CA SER A 42 -9.70 -10.74 13.27
C SER A 42 -10.19 -9.40 13.85
N GLY A 43 -10.36 -8.40 12.99
CA GLY A 43 -10.72 -7.04 13.39
C GLY A 43 -10.10 -6.00 12.47
N GLY A 44 -10.15 -4.75 12.87
CA GLY A 44 -9.49 -3.64 12.17
C GLY A 44 -10.38 -2.41 12.01
N GLU A 45 -9.73 -1.30 11.77
CA GLU A 45 -10.33 0.03 11.82
C GLU A 45 -11.29 0.28 10.64
N LEU A 46 -11.05 -0.34 9.48
CA LEU A 46 -11.91 -0.19 8.30
C LEU A 46 -13.27 -0.89 8.45
N ILE A 47 -13.44 -1.79 9.41
CA ILE A 47 -14.72 -2.51 9.62
C ILE A 47 -15.87 -1.52 9.84
N LYS A 48 -15.62 -0.39 10.50
CA LYS A 48 -16.67 0.63 10.78
C LYS A 48 -17.17 1.34 9.52
N TYR A 49 -16.41 1.29 8.42
CA TYR A 49 -16.78 1.89 7.14
C TYR A 49 -17.38 0.88 6.15
N VAL A 50 -17.34 -0.43 6.49
CA VAL A 50 -17.94 -1.46 5.64
C VAL A 50 -19.46 -1.30 5.65
N ARG A 51 -20.04 -1.16 4.47
CA ARG A 51 -21.50 -1.14 4.29
C ARG A 51 -22.06 -2.53 4.54
N LYS A 52 -22.66 -2.72 5.71
CA LYS A 52 -23.13 -4.03 6.21
C LYS A 52 -24.26 -4.63 5.40
N ASP A 53 -25.01 -3.80 4.68
CA ASP A 53 -26.04 -4.19 3.70
C ASP A 53 -25.44 -4.81 2.42
N LYS A 54 -24.20 -4.49 2.11
CA LYS A 54 -23.48 -4.92 0.91
C LYS A 54 -22.49 -6.06 1.17
N VAL A 55 -21.69 -5.94 2.24
CA VAL A 55 -20.58 -6.85 2.55
C VAL A 55 -20.74 -7.42 3.96
N LYS A 56 -20.78 -8.74 4.06
CA LYS A 56 -20.88 -9.43 5.37
C LYS A 56 -19.47 -9.65 5.95
N VAL A 57 -19.21 -9.07 7.11
CA VAL A 57 -17.95 -9.25 7.84
C VAL A 57 -18.14 -10.28 8.96
N ILE A 58 -17.24 -11.26 9.01
CA ILE A 58 -17.20 -12.33 10.02
C ILE A 58 -15.89 -12.22 10.78
N LYS A 59 -15.93 -12.16 12.11
CA LYS A 59 -14.73 -12.09 12.94
C LYS A 59 -14.26 -13.46 13.34
N LEU A 60 -13.02 -13.83 12.93
CA LEU A 60 -12.31 -15.04 13.36
C LEU A 60 -10.83 -14.71 13.61
N PRO A 61 -10.15 -15.42 14.50
CA PRO A 61 -8.73 -15.17 14.85
C PRO A 61 -7.77 -15.70 13.77
N VAL A 62 -8.01 -15.33 12.50
CA VAL A 62 -7.26 -15.81 11.31
C VAL A 62 -5.83 -15.25 11.20
N GLN A 63 -5.44 -14.30 12.05
CA GLN A 63 -4.07 -13.79 12.15
C GLN A 63 -3.12 -14.76 12.88
N SER A 64 -3.67 -15.75 13.60
CA SER A 64 -2.88 -16.69 14.41
C SER A 64 -2.02 -17.59 13.55
N LYS A 65 -0.80 -17.85 14.03
CA LYS A 65 0.14 -18.82 13.45
C LYS A 65 0.23 -20.10 14.27
N ASN A 66 -0.54 -20.19 15.37
CA ASN A 66 -0.60 -21.39 16.21
C ASN A 66 -1.27 -22.52 15.42
N PRO A 67 -0.68 -23.73 15.33
CA PRO A 67 -1.25 -24.86 14.57
C PRO A 67 -2.65 -25.25 15.01
N ILE A 68 -2.96 -25.25 16.31
CA ILE A 68 -4.29 -25.57 16.85
C ILE A 68 -5.31 -24.53 16.36
N MET A 69 -4.95 -23.26 16.41
CA MET A 69 -5.81 -22.19 15.90
C MET A 69 -5.99 -22.24 14.38
N ILE A 70 -4.97 -22.70 13.64
CA ILE A 70 -5.07 -22.91 12.19
C ILE A 70 -6.10 -24.01 11.91
N LEU A 71 -6.07 -25.13 12.64
CA LEU A 71 -7.03 -26.23 12.49
C LEU A 71 -8.44 -25.80 12.89
N LEU A 72 -8.61 -25.09 14.01
CA LEU A 72 -9.90 -24.54 14.43
C LEU A 72 -10.47 -23.57 13.36
N ASN A 73 -9.66 -22.65 12.87
CA ASN A 73 -10.06 -21.74 11.80
C ASN A 73 -10.40 -22.52 10.52
N SER A 74 -9.68 -23.61 10.20
CA SER A 74 -10.00 -24.44 9.03
C SER A 74 -11.39 -25.05 9.16
N PHE A 75 -11.73 -25.58 10.32
CA PHE A 75 -13.06 -26.14 10.59
C PHE A 75 -14.16 -25.07 10.46
N LEU A 76 -13.99 -23.92 11.11
CA LEU A 76 -14.97 -22.82 11.08
C LEU A 76 -15.13 -22.23 9.66
N ILE A 77 -14.04 -22.05 8.93
CA ILE A 77 -14.08 -21.57 7.54
C ILE A 77 -14.77 -22.59 6.64
N THR A 78 -14.54 -23.90 6.85
CA THR A 78 -15.26 -24.97 6.13
C THR A 78 -16.76 -24.86 6.32
N LEU A 79 -17.22 -24.70 7.56
CA LEU A 79 -18.65 -24.51 7.86
C LEU A 79 -19.21 -23.24 7.19
N ILE A 80 -18.46 -22.13 7.20
CA ILE A 80 -18.85 -20.89 6.55
C ILE A 80 -18.96 -21.08 5.02
N ILE A 81 -18.00 -21.77 4.40
CA ILE A 81 -18.03 -22.08 2.96
C ILE A 81 -19.28 -22.88 2.59
N LEU A 82 -19.60 -23.89 3.35
CA LEU A 82 -20.77 -24.75 3.12
C LEU A 82 -22.07 -24.00 3.36
N PHE A 83 -22.21 -23.33 4.50
CA PHE A 83 -23.44 -22.62 4.89
C PHE A 83 -23.79 -21.49 3.91
N PHE A 84 -22.82 -20.69 3.50
CA PHE A 84 -23.05 -19.62 2.53
C PHE A 84 -22.93 -20.07 1.08
N ASN A 85 -22.55 -21.33 0.82
CA ASN A 85 -22.26 -21.87 -0.50
C ASN A 85 -21.27 -20.97 -1.28
N ILE A 86 -20.12 -20.69 -0.66
CA ILE A 86 -19.05 -19.84 -1.24
C ILE A 86 -18.47 -20.53 -2.48
N ASN A 87 -18.23 -19.77 -3.55
CA ASN A 87 -17.63 -20.28 -4.78
C ASN A 87 -16.10 -20.07 -4.79
N ILE A 88 -15.63 -18.92 -4.31
CA ILE A 88 -14.20 -18.52 -4.32
C ILE A 88 -13.79 -18.06 -2.94
N VAL A 89 -12.62 -18.52 -2.48
CA VAL A 89 -11.94 -18.05 -1.27
C VAL A 89 -10.69 -17.29 -1.68
N HIS A 90 -10.67 -15.98 -1.46
CA HIS A 90 -9.53 -15.13 -1.80
C HIS A 90 -8.74 -14.75 -0.54
N VAL A 91 -7.52 -15.25 -0.45
CA VAL A 91 -6.66 -15.11 0.72
C VAL A 91 -5.58 -14.05 0.49
N ARG A 92 -5.39 -13.17 1.47
CA ARG A 92 -4.50 -12.02 1.36
C ARG A 92 -3.30 -12.04 2.29
N SER A 93 -3.03 -13.18 2.92
CA SER A 93 -1.85 -13.34 3.80
C SER A 93 -1.57 -14.81 4.10
N ARG A 94 -0.32 -15.09 4.48
CA ARG A 94 0.20 -16.44 4.76
C ARG A 94 -0.50 -17.13 5.94
N ALA A 95 -0.76 -16.40 7.04
CA ALA A 95 -1.36 -17.01 8.22
C ALA A 95 -2.74 -17.62 7.91
N PRO A 96 -3.72 -16.88 7.35
CA PRO A 96 -5.01 -17.47 6.97
C PRO A 96 -4.93 -18.44 5.77
N ALA A 97 -3.87 -18.38 4.96
CA ALA A 97 -3.75 -19.23 3.79
C ALA A 97 -3.69 -20.72 4.15
N TRP A 98 -3.07 -21.08 5.26
CA TRP A 98 -3.04 -22.47 5.74
C TRP A 98 -4.44 -22.97 6.08
N SER A 99 -5.21 -22.19 6.83
CA SER A 99 -6.60 -22.56 7.17
C SER A 99 -7.48 -22.64 5.91
N CYS A 100 -7.36 -21.68 5.02
CA CYS A 100 -8.14 -21.63 3.79
C CYS A 100 -7.76 -22.75 2.81
N LEU A 101 -6.49 -23.16 2.75
CA LEU A 101 -6.05 -24.28 1.92
C LEU A 101 -6.76 -25.58 2.34
N ILE A 102 -6.76 -25.88 3.63
CA ILE A 102 -7.46 -27.06 4.19
C ILE A 102 -8.96 -26.96 3.88
N SER A 103 -9.59 -25.82 4.18
CA SER A 103 -11.03 -25.63 3.95
C SER A 103 -11.42 -25.76 2.48
N CYS A 104 -10.62 -25.18 1.57
CA CYS A 104 -10.87 -25.28 0.13
C CYS A 104 -10.67 -26.70 -0.40
N PHE A 105 -9.69 -27.45 0.14
CA PHE A 105 -9.50 -28.86 -0.19
C PHE A 105 -10.72 -29.70 0.23
N LEU A 106 -11.19 -29.57 1.47
CA LEU A 106 -12.35 -30.31 2.00
C LEU A 106 -13.66 -29.98 1.25
N THR A 107 -13.82 -28.72 0.85
CA THR A 107 -15.06 -28.24 0.18
C THR A 107 -14.96 -28.23 -1.34
N ARG A 108 -13.82 -28.60 -1.92
CA ARG A 108 -13.52 -28.51 -3.37
C ARG A 108 -13.76 -27.12 -3.96
N ARG A 109 -13.54 -26.06 -3.15
CA ARG A 109 -13.71 -24.67 -3.61
C ARG A 109 -12.39 -24.10 -4.15
N LYS A 110 -12.52 -23.17 -5.09
CA LYS A 110 -11.35 -22.54 -5.73
C LYS A 110 -10.72 -21.52 -4.76
N MET A 111 -9.42 -21.67 -4.52
CA MET A 111 -8.63 -20.70 -3.75
C MET A 111 -7.93 -19.73 -4.68
N VAL A 112 -7.91 -18.46 -4.32
CA VAL A 112 -7.14 -17.37 -4.93
C VAL A 112 -6.26 -16.75 -3.87
N THR A 113 -5.06 -16.31 -4.22
CA THR A 113 -4.15 -15.62 -3.30
C THR A 113 -3.63 -14.33 -3.92
N THR A 114 -3.39 -13.31 -3.09
CA THR A 114 -2.65 -12.10 -3.50
C THR A 114 -1.42 -11.91 -2.65
N PHE A 115 -0.27 -11.80 -3.30
CA PHE A 115 0.98 -11.41 -2.66
C PHE A 115 1.04 -9.88 -2.52
N HIS A 116 1.12 -9.41 -1.28
CA HIS A 116 1.18 -7.99 -0.94
C HIS A 116 2.57 -7.50 -0.51
N GLY A 117 3.57 -8.35 -0.55
CA GLY A 117 4.94 -8.03 -0.15
C GLY A 117 5.90 -9.14 -0.54
N THR A 118 7.19 -8.86 -0.42
CA THR A 118 8.24 -9.87 -0.50
C THR A 118 8.14 -10.80 0.71
N TYR A 119 7.99 -12.08 0.48
CA TYR A 119 7.99 -13.07 1.54
C TYR A 119 9.37 -13.68 1.67
N ASN A 120 10.32 -12.85 2.17
CA ASN A 120 11.70 -13.28 2.37
C ASN A 120 11.79 -14.43 3.38
N PHE A 121 12.74 -15.33 3.16
CA PHE A 121 13.00 -16.47 4.01
C PHE A 121 14.51 -16.63 4.27
N LYS A 122 14.86 -17.07 5.50
CA LYS A 122 16.24 -17.35 5.89
C LYS A 122 16.57 -18.85 5.90
N ASN A 123 15.52 -19.70 5.86
CA ASN A 123 15.67 -21.17 5.90
C ASN A 123 14.52 -21.85 5.13
N ALA A 124 14.70 -23.15 4.88
CA ALA A 124 13.75 -23.98 4.13
C ALA A 124 12.35 -24.03 4.79
N ILE A 125 12.28 -24.11 6.13
CA ILE A 125 11.00 -24.17 6.86
C ILE A 125 10.19 -22.89 6.59
N LYS A 126 10.82 -21.72 6.64
CA LYS A 126 10.16 -20.46 6.35
C LYS A 126 9.76 -20.34 4.88
N LYS A 127 10.57 -20.90 3.95
CA LYS A 127 10.21 -20.98 2.53
C LYS A 127 8.95 -21.83 2.34
N ILE A 128 8.90 -23.02 2.97
CA ILE A 128 7.72 -23.91 2.95
C ILE A 128 6.48 -23.20 3.54
N TYR A 129 6.64 -22.54 4.70
CA TYR A 129 5.54 -21.79 5.32
C TYR A 129 5.00 -20.69 4.38
N ASN A 130 5.87 -19.95 3.70
CA ASN A 130 5.49 -18.90 2.77
C ASN A 130 4.85 -19.46 1.49
N SER A 131 5.27 -20.65 1.02
CA SER A 131 4.83 -21.25 -0.24
C SER A 131 3.35 -21.66 -0.25
N VAL A 132 2.67 -21.67 0.89
CA VAL A 132 1.21 -21.88 0.96
C VAL A 132 0.44 -20.92 0.05
N MET A 133 0.95 -19.71 -0.16
CA MET A 133 0.34 -18.73 -1.04
C MET A 133 0.39 -19.13 -2.53
N LEU A 134 1.23 -20.11 -2.91
CA LEU A 134 1.37 -20.62 -4.27
C LEU A 134 0.47 -21.85 -4.54
N LYS A 135 -0.21 -22.35 -3.50
CA LYS A 135 -1.10 -23.54 -3.62
C LYS A 135 -2.49 -23.19 -4.12
N SER A 136 -2.71 -21.98 -4.60
CA SER A 136 -3.99 -21.52 -5.15
C SER A 136 -4.01 -21.62 -6.68
N LYS A 137 -5.20 -21.81 -7.26
CA LYS A 137 -5.38 -21.87 -8.72
C LYS A 137 -5.11 -20.56 -9.44
N LEU A 138 -5.26 -19.44 -8.73
CA LEU A 138 -4.93 -18.11 -9.22
C LEU A 138 -4.09 -17.38 -8.17
N ILE A 139 -2.89 -16.99 -8.55
CA ILE A 139 -1.93 -16.27 -7.74
C ILE A 139 -1.76 -14.87 -8.33
N ILE A 140 -2.12 -13.86 -7.57
CA ILE A 140 -2.05 -12.45 -7.98
C ILE A 140 -0.81 -11.81 -7.35
N ALA A 141 0.07 -11.27 -8.18
CA ALA A 141 1.16 -10.39 -7.77
C ALA A 141 0.70 -8.93 -7.89
N GLY A 142 0.87 -8.14 -6.82
CA GLY A 142 0.41 -6.74 -6.78
C GLY A 142 1.26 -5.76 -7.60
N SER A 143 2.37 -6.23 -8.18
CA SER A 143 3.30 -5.48 -9.03
C SER A 143 4.19 -6.44 -9.82
N ASN A 144 4.88 -5.97 -10.87
CA ASN A 144 5.90 -6.78 -11.56
C ASN A 144 7.07 -7.11 -10.62
N PHE A 145 7.44 -6.20 -9.73
CA PHE A 145 8.45 -6.47 -8.72
C PHE A 145 8.10 -7.70 -7.86
N ILE A 146 6.85 -7.82 -7.41
CA ILE A 146 6.38 -9.00 -6.66
C ILE A 146 6.29 -10.23 -7.56
N PHE A 147 5.88 -10.09 -8.81
CA PHE A 147 5.86 -11.19 -9.78
C PHE A 147 7.27 -11.77 -9.99
N ASN A 148 8.26 -10.91 -10.22
CA ASN A 148 9.65 -11.31 -10.37
C ASN A 148 10.19 -11.96 -9.09
N HIS A 149 9.90 -11.37 -7.92
CA HIS A 149 10.27 -11.95 -6.63
C HIS A 149 9.72 -13.38 -6.44
N ILE A 150 8.49 -13.65 -6.88
CA ILE A 150 7.89 -15.00 -6.83
C ILE A 150 8.66 -15.93 -7.76
N ASN A 151 8.93 -15.53 -9.00
CA ASN A 151 9.65 -16.35 -9.96
C ASN A 151 11.10 -16.66 -9.51
N GLU A 152 11.81 -15.67 -9.00
CA GLU A 152 13.20 -15.83 -8.56
C GLU A 152 13.32 -16.71 -7.29
N ASN A 153 12.38 -16.60 -6.36
CA ASN A 153 12.53 -17.20 -5.04
C ASN A 153 11.66 -18.44 -4.79
N TYR A 154 10.60 -18.66 -5.61
CA TYR A 154 9.57 -19.65 -5.32
C TYR A 154 9.15 -20.48 -6.55
N ILE A 155 9.84 -20.37 -7.69
CA ILE A 155 9.45 -21.10 -8.90
C ILE A 155 9.45 -22.63 -8.68
N ASP A 156 10.33 -23.14 -7.81
CA ASP A 156 10.43 -24.54 -7.40
C ASP A 156 9.20 -25.03 -6.56
N LYS A 157 8.37 -24.11 -6.10
CA LYS A 157 7.16 -24.38 -5.31
C LYS A 157 5.87 -24.06 -6.08
N LEU A 158 5.99 -23.47 -7.26
CA LEU A 158 4.84 -23.15 -8.09
C LEU A 158 4.41 -24.37 -8.90
N ASP A 159 3.15 -24.77 -8.75
CA ASP A 159 2.53 -25.77 -9.60
C ASP A 159 2.30 -25.16 -10.99
N PRO A 160 2.82 -25.79 -12.09
CA PRO A 160 2.65 -25.26 -13.44
C PRO A 160 1.19 -25.11 -13.89
N THR A 161 0.27 -25.83 -13.26
CA THR A 161 -1.18 -25.72 -13.52
C THR A 161 -1.84 -24.51 -12.87
N ASN A 162 -1.15 -23.83 -11.96
CA ASN A 162 -1.63 -22.64 -11.28
C ASN A 162 -1.24 -21.38 -12.05
N LYS A 163 -2.20 -20.48 -12.21
CA LYS A 163 -1.99 -19.22 -12.93
C LYS A 163 -1.34 -18.19 -12.01
N LEU A 164 -0.13 -17.73 -12.33
CA LEU A 164 0.50 -16.56 -11.74
C LEU A 164 0.36 -15.37 -12.68
N MET A 165 -0.14 -14.23 -12.18
CA MET A 165 -0.28 -13.01 -12.99
C MET A 165 -0.16 -11.74 -12.16
N VAL A 166 0.17 -10.64 -12.85
CA VAL A 166 0.17 -9.31 -12.26
C VAL A 166 -1.22 -8.71 -12.36
N ILE A 167 -1.77 -8.28 -11.24
CA ILE A 167 -2.87 -7.33 -11.17
C ILE A 167 -2.38 -6.19 -10.28
N PHE A 168 -2.05 -5.06 -10.89
CA PHE A 168 -1.56 -3.90 -10.15
C PHE A 168 -2.55 -3.48 -9.08
N ARG A 169 -2.01 -3.06 -7.96
CA ARG A 169 -2.83 -2.47 -6.89
C ARG A 169 -3.41 -1.16 -7.35
N GLY A 170 -4.65 -0.94 -6.98
CA GLY A 170 -5.38 0.27 -7.32
C GLY A 170 -5.41 1.29 -6.18
N ILE A 171 -5.69 2.52 -6.56
CA ILE A 171 -6.02 3.63 -5.66
C ILE A 171 -7.39 4.19 -6.04
N ASN A 172 -8.14 4.62 -5.03
CA ASN A 172 -9.43 5.29 -5.24
C ASN A 172 -9.18 6.73 -5.69
N LEU A 173 -9.37 7.00 -6.99
CA LEU A 173 -9.12 8.29 -7.61
C LEU A 173 -10.14 9.36 -7.22
N ASP A 174 -11.34 8.97 -6.80
CA ASP A 174 -12.34 9.89 -6.30
C ASP A 174 -11.98 10.37 -4.89
N TYR A 175 -11.47 9.45 -4.04
CA TYR A 175 -10.99 9.83 -2.73
C TYR A 175 -9.73 10.71 -2.80
N TYR A 176 -8.76 10.33 -3.66
CA TYR A 176 -7.53 11.11 -3.90
C TYR A 176 -7.74 12.09 -5.05
N HIS A 177 -8.50 13.15 -4.78
CA HIS A 177 -8.77 14.20 -5.76
C HIS A 177 -8.73 15.58 -5.11
N GLU A 178 -7.97 16.51 -5.69
CA GLU A 178 -7.81 17.86 -5.17
C GLU A 178 -9.13 18.65 -5.12
N LYS A 179 -10.06 18.39 -6.07
CA LYS A 179 -11.41 18.99 -6.09
C LYS A 179 -12.24 18.71 -4.82
N ASN A 180 -11.93 17.63 -4.10
CA ASN A 180 -12.62 17.27 -2.87
C ASN A 180 -12.03 17.94 -1.62
N ILE A 181 -10.97 18.73 -1.80
CA ILE A 181 -10.31 19.40 -0.69
C ILE A 181 -10.98 20.73 -0.41
N SER A 182 -11.61 20.84 0.76
CA SER A 182 -12.16 22.09 1.24
C SER A 182 -11.03 23.09 1.60
N VAL A 183 -11.09 24.29 1.04
CA VAL A 183 -10.14 25.36 1.35
C VAL A 183 -10.11 25.63 2.87
N PHE A 184 -11.27 25.65 3.52
CA PHE A 184 -11.36 25.81 4.97
C PHE A 184 -10.61 24.71 5.74
N LYS A 185 -10.78 23.44 5.36
CA LYS A 185 -10.05 22.31 5.99
C LYS A 185 -8.56 22.40 5.73
N LYS A 186 -8.16 22.81 4.51
CA LYS A 186 -6.76 22.98 4.13
C LYS A 186 -6.09 24.04 5.00
N ASN A 187 -6.70 25.22 5.13
CA ASN A 187 -6.17 26.32 5.96
C ASN A 187 -6.14 25.95 7.45
N LYS A 188 -7.18 25.25 7.93
CA LYS A 188 -7.21 24.75 9.32
C LYS A 188 -6.07 23.78 9.62
N LEU A 189 -5.79 22.83 8.71
CA LEU A 189 -4.70 21.88 8.86
C LEU A 189 -3.32 22.54 8.74
N PHE A 190 -3.19 23.48 7.81
CA PHE A 190 -1.98 24.29 7.61
C PHE A 190 -1.59 25.01 8.90
N ASN A 191 -2.55 25.73 9.51
CA ASN A 191 -2.33 26.43 10.77
C ASN A 191 -2.08 25.47 11.95
N LEU A 192 -2.79 24.34 12.01
CA LEU A 192 -2.60 23.32 13.05
C LEU A 192 -1.20 22.72 13.02
N TRP A 193 -0.62 22.56 11.84
CA TRP A 193 0.74 22.06 11.70
C TRP A 193 1.81 23.14 11.85
N GLY A 194 1.43 24.42 11.99
CA GLY A 194 2.34 25.55 12.17
C GLY A 194 3.18 25.85 10.95
N LEU A 195 2.65 25.60 9.74
CA LEU A 195 3.38 25.81 8.49
C LEU A 195 3.39 27.28 8.08
N SER A 196 4.45 27.70 7.37
CA SER A 196 4.65 29.07 6.89
C SER A 196 4.31 29.19 5.40
N GLU A 197 3.60 30.22 4.97
CA GLU A 197 3.17 30.39 3.57
C GLU A 197 4.33 30.44 2.57
N ASN A 198 5.42 31.11 2.93
CA ASN A 198 6.55 31.42 2.04
C ASN A 198 7.64 30.32 2.00
N LYS A 199 7.36 29.11 2.47
CA LYS A 199 8.30 28.00 2.45
C LYS A 199 7.82 26.90 1.52
N PHE A 200 8.75 26.20 0.87
CA PHE A 200 8.47 25.02 0.08
C PHE A 200 8.16 23.80 0.97
N LYS A 201 7.01 23.14 0.78
CA LYS A 201 6.55 22.06 1.65
C LYS A 201 6.95 20.71 1.08
N ILE A 202 7.76 19.98 1.83
CA ILE A 202 8.22 18.62 1.50
C ILE A 202 7.50 17.64 2.43
N LEU A 203 6.66 16.76 1.90
CA LEU A 203 5.92 15.78 2.69
C LEU A 203 6.53 14.38 2.53
N LEU A 204 6.91 13.75 3.64
CA LEU A 204 7.32 12.34 3.69
C LEU A 204 6.31 11.54 4.51
N PRO A 205 5.31 10.91 3.86
CA PRO A 205 4.33 10.09 4.56
C PRO A 205 4.78 8.64 4.68
N GLY A 206 4.60 8.05 5.85
CA GLY A 206 4.90 6.64 6.07
C GLY A 206 5.12 6.31 7.54
N ARG A 207 4.93 5.05 7.89
CA ARG A 207 5.23 4.57 9.25
C ARG A 207 6.68 4.88 9.62
N LEU A 208 6.91 5.30 10.87
CA LEU A 208 8.26 5.53 11.35
C LEU A 208 8.96 4.18 11.59
N THR A 209 9.73 3.76 10.59
CA THR A 209 10.51 2.51 10.60
C THR A 209 11.79 2.72 9.79
N SER A 210 12.90 2.10 10.20
CA SER A 210 14.21 2.31 9.57
C SER A 210 14.23 2.05 8.07
N TRP A 211 13.50 1.03 7.60
CA TRP A 211 13.45 0.69 6.18
C TRP A 211 12.72 1.75 5.31
N LYS A 212 11.97 2.67 5.94
CA LYS A 212 11.36 3.83 5.24
C LYS A 212 12.33 4.99 5.05
N GLY A 213 13.52 4.94 5.66
CA GLY A 213 14.62 5.86 5.39
C GLY A 213 14.37 7.30 5.81
N GLN A 214 13.57 7.54 6.86
CA GLN A 214 13.36 8.91 7.38
C GLN A 214 14.67 9.53 7.88
N ASP A 215 15.60 8.74 8.39
CA ASP A 215 16.94 9.21 8.77
C ASP A 215 17.74 9.66 7.54
N LYS A 216 17.68 8.92 6.43
CA LYS A 216 18.31 9.32 5.15
C LYS A 216 17.69 10.59 4.57
N PHE A 217 16.40 10.76 4.74
CA PHE A 217 15.72 12.00 4.36
C PHE A 217 16.21 13.20 5.21
N ILE A 218 16.34 13.04 6.53
CA ILE A 218 16.88 14.10 7.40
C ILE A 218 18.34 14.41 7.03
N GLU A 219 19.17 13.39 6.76
CA GLU A 219 20.53 13.56 6.26
C GLU A 219 20.55 14.38 4.94
N SER A 220 19.63 14.09 4.00
CA SER A 220 19.52 14.83 2.74
C SER A 220 19.10 16.29 2.92
N LEU A 221 18.24 16.57 3.91
CA LEU A 221 17.88 17.97 4.23
C LEU A 221 19.04 18.75 4.84
N ASN A 222 19.92 18.10 5.62
CA ASN A 222 21.14 18.72 6.09
C ASN A 222 22.09 19.07 4.94
N ILE A 223 22.29 18.13 4.01
CA ILE A 223 23.09 18.36 2.79
C ILE A 223 22.49 19.49 1.95
N LEU A 224 21.15 19.57 1.84
CA LEU A 224 20.46 20.66 1.13
C LEU A 224 20.78 22.04 1.74
N VAL A 225 20.92 22.12 3.05
CA VAL A 225 21.32 23.34 3.76
C VAL A 225 22.81 23.62 3.59
N GLU A 226 23.68 22.63 3.85
CA GLU A 226 25.12 22.82 3.90
C GLU A 226 25.74 23.01 2.49
N ASP A 227 25.40 22.12 1.55
CA ASP A 227 26.03 22.08 0.22
C ASP A 227 25.33 23.03 -0.78
N TYR A 228 24.02 23.30 -0.64
CA TYR A 228 23.22 24.10 -1.57
C TYR A 228 22.76 25.43 -0.99
N ASN A 229 23.06 25.73 0.28
CA ASN A 229 22.62 26.93 0.99
C ASN A 229 21.11 27.20 0.87
N ASN A 230 20.31 26.12 0.79
CA ASN A 230 18.87 26.18 0.57
C ASN A 230 18.09 26.00 1.88
N TYR A 231 17.57 27.12 2.41
CA TYR A 231 16.80 27.18 3.67
C TYR A 231 15.31 27.39 3.46
N ARG A 232 14.83 27.39 2.20
CA ARG A 232 13.46 27.82 1.82
C ARG A 232 12.42 26.72 1.97
N PHE A 233 12.65 25.72 2.80
CA PHE A 233 11.74 24.59 2.94
C PHE A 233 11.21 24.39 4.37
N GLU A 234 10.10 23.66 4.45
CA GLU A 234 9.57 23.00 5.62
C GLU A 234 9.29 21.54 5.27
N ALA A 235 9.80 20.61 6.08
CA ALA A 235 9.67 19.18 5.87
C ALA A 235 8.68 18.57 6.87
N ILE A 236 7.73 17.81 6.38
CA ILE A 236 6.69 17.18 7.19
C ILE A 236 6.91 15.67 7.16
N ILE A 237 7.33 15.08 8.27
CA ILE A 237 7.44 13.63 8.46
C ILE A 237 6.13 13.16 9.09
N LEU A 238 5.26 12.56 8.26
CA LEU A 238 3.91 12.18 8.64
C LEU A 238 3.80 10.67 8.82
N GLY A 239 3.62 10.20 10.05
CA GLY A 239 3.35 8.79 10.30
C GLY A 239 3.55 8.35 11.75
N SER A 240 2.80 7.33 12.15
CA SER A 240 2.89 6.77 13.49
C SER A 240 4.12 5.87 13.65
N ASP A 241 4.71 5.90 14.83
CA ASP A 241 5.74 4.98 15.30
C ASP A 241 5.16 3.62 15.74
N GLN A 242 3.83 3.51 15.81
CA GLN A 242 3.13 2.31 16.28
C GLN A 242 3.59 1.86 17.70
N GLY A 243 3.90 2.82 18.57
CA GLY A 243 4.42 2.58 19.91
C GLY A 243 5.93 2.26 19.98
N ARG A 244 6.66 2.42 18.87
CA ARG A 244 8.11 2.19 18.80
C ARG A 244 8.89 3.49 18.96
N ASN A 245 8.78 4.12 20.12
CA ASN A 245 9.34 5.45 20.42
C ASN A 245 10.86 5.61 20.15
N VAL A 246 11.63 4.51 20.17
CA VAL A 246 13.09 4.55 20.01
C VAL A 246 13.50 5.17 18.66
N TYR A 247 12.86 4.74 17.56
CA TYR A 247 13.20 5.28 16.23
C TYR A 247 12.74 6.73 16.07
N LYS A 248 11.56 7.09 16.59
CA LYS A 248 11.08 8.48 16.58
C LYS A 248 12.05 9.41 17.32
N LYS A 249 12.51 9.01 18.53
CA LYS A 249 13.51 9.77 19.29
C LYS A 249 14.83 9.90 18.54
N LYS A 250 15.30 8.81 17.87
CA LYS A 250 16.49 8.87 17.00
C LYS A 250 16.36 9.94 15.94
N LEU A 251 15.20 10.00 15.25
CA LEU A 251 14.94 11.00 14.19
C LEU A 251 14.91 12.43 14.74
N GLN A 252 14.29 12.66 15.89
CA GLN A 252 14.24 13.94 16.56
C GLN A 252 15.64 14.42 16.99
N ASN A 253 16.42 13.54 17.58
CA ASN A 253 17.82 13.84 17.95
C ASN A 253 18.68 14.15 16.71
N LEU A 254 18.46 13.44 15.60
CA LEU A 254 19.16 13.71 14.33
C LEU A 254 18.79 15.10 13.78
N SER A 255 17.52 15.47 13.83
CA SER A 255 17.03 16.78 13.44
C SER A 255 17.64 17.90 14.29
N GLN A 256 17.74 17.70 15.61
CA GLN A 256 18.40 18.65 16.52
C GLN A 256 19.90 18.78 16.23
N ARG A 257 20.58 17.65 16.03
CA ARG A 257 22.03 17.62 15.72
C ARG A 257 22.37 18.41 14.47
N TYR A 258 21.47 18.43 13.48
CA TYR A 258 21.63 19.19 12.23
C TYR A 258 20.99 20.59 12.27
N ASN A 259 20.54 21.08 13.43
CA ASN A 259 19.84 22.36 13.59
C ASN A 259 18.62 22.52 12.68
N LEU A 260 17.92 21.40 12.37
CA LEU A 260 16.74 21.35 11.52
C LEU A 260 15.43 21.25 12.31
N ASN A 261 15.45 21.31 13.63
CA ASN A 261 14.30 21.13 14.52
C ASN A 261 13.16 22.14 14.28
N GLN A 262 13.47 23.34 13.77
CA GLN A 262 12.47 24.35 13.38
C GLN A 262 11.96 24.20 11.93
N LYS A 263 12.58 23.29 11.14
CA LYS A 263 12.24 23.06 9.74
C LYS A 263 11.56 21.71 9.52
N ILE A 264 11.64 20.78 10.49
CA ILE A 264 11.09 19.43 10.40
C ILE A 264 9.94 19.26 11.39
N PHE A 265 8.77 19.01 10.86
CA PHE A 265 7.53 18.80 11.61
C PHE A 265 7.22 17.30 11.68
N PHE A 266 7.23 16.73 12.89
CA PHE A 266 6.86 15.34 13.14
C PHE A 266 5.38 15.24 13.45
N ILE A 267 4.60 14.74 12.51
CA ILE A 267 3.14 14.58 12.62
C ILE A 267 2.82 13.08 12.77
N ASP A 268 2.21 12.69 13.87
CA ASP A 268 1.99 11.28 14.18
C ASP A 268 0.93 10.62 13.30
N HIS A 269 -0.15 11.32 13.00
CA HIS A 269 -1.27 10.75 12.24
C HIS A 269 -2.12 11.82 11.57
N CYS A 270 -2.46 11.57 10.31
CA CYS A 270 -3.50 12.29 9.59
C CYS A 270 -4.54 11.28 9.07
N LYS A 271 -5.82 11.48 9.42
CA LYS A 271 -6.90 10.62 8.95
C LYS A 271 -7.27 10.90 7.49
N ASP A 272 -7.13 12.15 7.07
CA ASP A 272 -7.44 12.64 5.74
C ASP A 272 -6.14 12.81 4.96
N MET A 273 -5.67 11.73 4.37
CA MET A 273 -4.42 11.75 3.61
C MET A 273 -4.48 12.65 2.38
N PRO A 274 -5.56 12.71 1.57
CA PRO A 274 -5.69 13.71 0.51
C PRO A 274 -5.46 15.13 1.00
N LEU A 275 -6.00 15.48 2.15
CA LEU A 275 -5.80 16.81 2.75
C LEU A 275 -4.32 17.05 3.10
N ALA A 276 -3.62 16.05 3.66
CA ALA A 276 -2.19 16.14 3.93
C ALA A 276 -1.37 16.33 2.65
N TYR A 277 -1.64 15.53 1.61
CA TYR A 277 -1.00 15.69 0.30
C TYR A 277 -1.24 17.08 -0.31
N SER A 278 -2.43 17.65 -0.12
CA SER A 278 -2.78 18.98 -0.68
C SER A 278 -1.92 20.11 -0.12
N LEU A 279 -1.35 19.94 1.08
CA LEU A 279 -0.46 20.93 1.72
C LEU A 279 0.98 20.89 1.20
N SER A 280 1.37 19.86 0.46
CA SER A 280 2.74 19.73 -0.03
C SER A 280 2.95 20.29 -1.43
N ASP A 281 4.16 20.77 -1.69
CA ASP A 281 4.64 21.11 -3.02
C ASP A 281 5.28 19.89 -3.69
N VAL A 282 5.99 19.07 -2.91
CA VAL A 282 6.57 17.80 -3.33
C VAL A 282 6.38 16.73 -2.27
N VAL A 283 6.24 15.48 -2.70
CA VAL A 283 6.20 14.33 -1.82
C VAL A 283 7.51 13.54 -1.94
N VAL A 284 7.98 12.95 -0.84
CA VAL A 284 9.18 12.11 -0.83
C VAL A 284 8.84 10.71 -0.31
N SER A 285 9.42 9.69 -0.93
CA SER A 285 9.43 8.30 -0.46
C SER A 285 10.87 7.79 -0.44
N SER A 286 11.50 7.85 0.73
CA SER A 286 12.94 7.60 0.92
C SER A 286 13.25 6.16 1.34
N SER A 287 12.41 5.19 1.01
CA SER A 287 12.58 3.79 1.43
C SER A 287 13.95 3.24 1.03
N VAL A 288 14.67 2.64 1.99
CA VAL A 288 15.98 2.00 1.79
C VAL A 288 15.86 0.50 1.50
N GLU A 289 14.67 -0.07 1.69
CA GLU A 289 14.33 -1.43 1.26
C GLU A 289 13.21 -1.39 0.20
N PRO A 290 13.13 -2.40 -0.68
CA PRO A 290 12.15 -2.41 -1.76
C PRO A 290 10.70 -2.41 -1.26
N GLU A 291 9.91 -1.46 -1.69
CA GLU A 291 8.46 -1.48 -1.50
C GLU A 291 7.81 -2.45 -2.50
N ALA A 292 6.79 -3.15 -2.05
CA ALA A 292 6.06 -4.08 -2.91
C ALA A 292 5.35 -3.39 -4.08
N PHE A 293 4.92 -2.13 -3.90
CA PHE A 293 4.17 -1.38 -4.90
C PHE A 293 4.54 0.11 -4.96
N GLY A 294 4.88 0.75 -3.84
CA GLY A 294 5.11 2.19 -3.78
C GLY A 294 3.82 3.01 -3.67
N ARG A 295 2.99 2.68 -2.69
CA ARG A 295 1.68 3.31 -2.52
C ARG A 295 1.75 4.83 -2.38
N VAL A 296 2.75 5.35 -1.65
CA VAL A 296 2.96 6.79 -1.48
C VAL A 296 3.12 7.50 -2.82
N ALA A 297 3.87 6.88 -3.75
CA ALA A 297 4.09 7.44 -5.08
C ALA A 297 2.79 7.52 -5.89
N VAL A 298 1.94 6.51 -5.79
CA VAL A 298 0.64 6.50 -6.49
C VAL A 298 -0.34 7.49 -5.87
N GLU A 299 -0.35 7.63 -4.54
CA GLU A 299 -1.18 8.61 -3.81
C GLU A 299 -0.77 10.06 -4.15
N ALA A 300 0.53 10.36 -4.16
CA ALA A 300 1.05 11.66 -4.54
C ALA A 300 0.65 12.04 -5.98
N GLN A 301 0.89 11.12 -6.92
CA GLN A 301 0.52 11.31 -8.33
C GLN A 301 -1.01 11.47 -8.50
N ALA A 302 -1.83 10.74 -7.76
CA ALA A 302 -3.28 10.89 -7.78
C ALA A 302 -3.72 12.27 -7.28
N MET A 303 -2.99 12.84 -6.31
CA MET A 303 -3.18 14.21 -5.80
C MET A 303 -2.46 15.28 -6.63
N GLN A 304 -1.98 14.93 -7.83
CA GLN A 304 -1.25 15.85 -8.73
C GLN A 304 -0.01 16.49 -8.06
N LYS A 305 0.64 15.76 -7.14
CA LYS A 305 1.86 16.21 -6.49
C LYS A 305 3.08 15.54 -7.11
N PRO A 306 4.11 16.30 -7.51
CA PRO A 306 5.39 15.71 -7.85
C PRO A 306 5.89 14.80 -6.74
N ILE A 307 6.47 13.67 -7.12
CA ILE A 307 7.02 12.68 -6.20
C ILE A 307 8.51 12.48 -6.45
N ILE A 308 9.30 12.46 -5.40
CA ILE A 308 10.69 12.01 -5.42
C ILE A 308 10.74 10.69 -4.67
N ALA A 309 11.20 9.61 -5.32
CA ALA A 309 11.25 8.30 -4.68
C ALA A 309 12.57 7.57 -4.95
N SER A 310 12.96 6.72 -4.01
CA SER A 310 14.09 5.82 -4.20
C SER A 310 13.85 4.86 -5.36
N ASN A 311 14.86 4.69 -6.21
CA ASN A 311 14.82 3.86 -7.42
C ASN A 311 14.95 2.37 -7.06
N ILE A 312 13.99 1.85 -6.28
CA ILE A 312 14.00 0.47 -5.79
C ILE A 312 12.58 -0.09 -5.70
N GLY A 313 12.43 -1.39 -5.92
CA GLY A 313 11.16 -2.10 -5.79
C GLY A 313 10.05 -1.56 -6.68
N GLY A 314 8.83 -1.48 -6.15
CA GLY A 314 7.64 -1.02 -6.87
C GLY A 314 7.66 0.45 -7.28
N SER A 315 8.51 1.30 -6.68
CA SER A 315 8.64 2.69 -7.10
C SER A 315 9.05 2.84 -8.56
N LYS A 316 9.90 1.92 -9.05
CA LYS A 316 10.31 1.87 -10.47
C LYS A 316 9.14 1.65 -11.46
N GLU A 317 8.06 1.09 -10.99
CA GLU A 317 6.89 0.77 -11.82
C GLU A 317 5.83 1.85 -11.78
N THR A 318 5.79 2.61 -10.68
CA THR A 318 4.77 3.59 -10.41
C THR A 318 5.15 4.99 -10.88
N ILE A 319 6.44 5.25 -11.08
CA ILE A 319 6.96 6.55 -11.51
C ILE A 319 7.62 6.41 -12.88
N ILE A 320 7.33 7.35 -13.78
CA ILE A 320 8.09 7.57 -15.01
C ILE A 320 9.04 8.73 -14.70
N ASP A 321 10.33 8.41 -14.58
CA ASP A 321 11.36 9.37 -14.16
C ASP A 321 11.35 10.64 -15.01
N LYS A 322 11.48 11.79 -14.34
CA LYS A 322 11.44 13.17 -14.91
C LYS A 322 10.14 13.54 -15.62
N LYS A 323 9.17 12.64 -15.69
CA LYS A 323 7.87 12.91 -16.33
C LYS A 323 6.71 12.93 -15.32
N THR A 324 6.62 11.96 -14.44
CA THR A 324 5.56 11.86 -13.43
C THR A 324 6.06 12.00 -12.00
N GLY A 325 7.34 12.26 -11.85
CA GLY A 325 8.11 12.37 -10.62
C GLY A 325 9.58 12.10 -10.90
N PHE A 326 10.36 11.93 -9.86
CA PHE A 326 11.80 11.76 -9.93
C PHE A 326 12.25 10.52 -9.17
N LEU A 327 13.16 9.77 -9.75
CA LEU A 327 13.81 8.63 -9.13
C LEU A 327 15.25 8.98 -8.77
N TYR A 328 15.66 8.64 -7.56
CA TYR A 328 17.04 8.80 -7.11
C TYR A 328 17.60 7.45 -6.61
N LYS A 329 18.92 7.31 -6.58
CA LYS A 329 19.59 6.11 -6.09
C LYS A 329 19.27 5.90 -4.61
N TYR A 330 18.66 4.75 -4.28
CA TYR A 330 18.26 4.46 -2.90
C TYR A 330 19.46 4.47 -1.94
N ASP A 331 19.20 4.78 -0.68
CA ASP A 331 20.21 4.90 0.39
C ASP A 331 21.34 5.91 0.09
N ASP A 332 21.03 6.92 -0.75
CA ASP A 332 21.98 7.98 -1.12
C ASP A 332 21.41 9.37 -0.76
N PRO A 333 21.68 9.89 0.44
CA PRO A 333 21.21 11.21 0.86
C PRO A 333 21.73 12.38 0.00
N ARG A 334 22.93 12.25 -0.61
CA ARG A 334 23.50 13.29 -1.47
C ARG A 334 22.72 13.41 -2.77
N GLU A 335 22.39 12.27 -3.38
CA GLU A 335 21.56 12.28 -4.58
C GLU A 335 20.15 12.77 -4.29
N LEU A 336 19.54 12.37 -3.16
CA LEU A 336 18.24 12.89 -2.74
C LEU A 336 18.27 14.40 -2.55
N ALA A 337 19.31 14.95 -1.90
CA ALA A 337 19.49 16.40 -1.72
C ALA A 337 19.61 17.12 -3.07
N LYS A 338 20.39 16.58 -4.00
CA LYS A 338 20.55 17.11 -5.36
C LYS A 338 19.22 17.19 -6.10
N VAL A 339 18.44 16.09 -6.06
CA VAL A 339 17.12 16.05 -6.72
C VAL A 339 16.14 17.00 -6.03
N LEU A 340 16.12 17.07 -4.69
CA LEU A 340 15.30 18.02 -3.94
C LEU A 340 15.63 19.46 -4.34
N ASN A 341 16.92 19.83 -4.36
CA ASN A 341 17.33 21.18 -4.77
C ASN A 341 16.86 21.50 -6.18
N SER A 342 17.06 20.59 -7.13
CA SER A 342 16.60 20.76 -8.52
C SER A 342 15.08 20.95 -8.63
N VAL A 343 14.30 20.20 -7.84
CA VAL A 343 12.83 20.29 -7.83
C VAL A 343 12.35 21.58 -7.19
N MET A 344 13.04 22.08 -6.17
CA MET A 344 12.72 23.36 -5.51
C MET A 344 13.02 24.60 -6.38
N GLU A 345 13.85 24.46 -7.39
CA GLU A 345 14.15 25.51 -8.37
C GLU A 345 13.18 25.50 -9.58
N LEU A 346 12.32 24.49 -9.71
CA LEU A 346 11.30 24.46 -10.76
C LEU A 346 10.21 25.50 -10.47
N ASP A 347 9.73 26.11 -11.55
CA ASP A 347 8.57 26.98 -11.47
C ASP A 347 7.28 26.20 -11.21
N LYS A 348 6.25 26.90 -10.78
CA LYS A 348 4.97 26.31 -10.39
C LYS A 348 4.27 25.61 -11.57
N ASP A 349 4.43 26.10 -12.77
CA ASP A 349 3.79 25.53 -13.97
C ASP A 349 4.44 24.19 -14.33
N THR A 350 5.75 24.09 -14.24
CA THR A 350 6.49 22.84 -14.41
C THR A 350 6.11 21.81 -13.34
N LEU A 351 6.03 22.21 -12.06
CA LEU A 351 5.57 21.32 -10.98
C LEU A 351 4.13 20.81 -11.22
N ASN A 352 3.23 21.70 -11.66
CA ASN A 352 1.86 21.36 -12.02
C ASN A 352 1.79 20.40 -13.22
N LEU A 353 2.64 20.60 -14.23
CA LEU A 353 2.71 19.72 -15.39
C LEU A 353 3.12 18.29 -14.97
N ILE A 354 4.16 18.15 -14.14
CA ILE A 354 4.61 16.87 -13.61
C ILE A 354 3.49 16.20 -12.78
N GLY A 355 2.82 16.95 -11.93
CA GLY A 355 1.69 16.48 -11.14
C GLY A 355 0.54 15.97 -12.01
N ASN A 356 0.18 16.71 -13.07
CA ASN A 356 -0.86 16.34 -14.03
C ASN A 356 -0.50 15.05 -14.80
N GLU A 357 0.73 14.93 -15.28
CA GLU A 357 1.22 13.70 -15.92
C GLU A 357 1.22 12.52 -14.94
N GLY A 358 1.56 12.76 -13.67
CA GLY A 358 1.43 11.79 -12.60
C GLY A 358 0.00 11.26 -12.46
N ARG A 359 -0.99 12.15 -12.38
CA ARG A 359 -2.40 11.75 -12.29
C ARG A 359 -2.87 10.96 -13.52
N LYS A 360 -2.48 11.37 -14.73
CA LYS A 360 -2.77 10.62 -15.97
C LYS A 360 -2.20 9.21 -15.93
N ASN A 361 -0.94 9.06 -15.46
CA ASN A 361 -0.31 7.75 -15.31
C ASN A 361 -1.08 6.84 -14.35
N VAL A 362 -1.45 7.37 -13.18
CA VAL A 362 -2.20 6.62 -12.17
C VAL A 362 -3.59 6.22 -12.67
N SER A 363 -4.33 7.14 -13.27
CA SER A 363 -5.66 6.87 -13.84
C SER A 363 -5.60 5.77 -14.90
N LYS A 364 -4.54 5.74 -15.70
CA LYS A 364 -4.38 4.73 -16.75
C LYS A 364 -4.02 3.36 -16.21
N LYS A 365 -3.17 3.27 -15.16
CA LYS A 365 -2.54 2.01 -14.76
C LYS A 365 -2.97 1.50 -13.37
N PHE A 366 -3.29 2.39 -12.44
CA PHE A 366 -3.40 2.09 -11.02
C PHE A 366 -4.76 2.51 -10.43
N ASP A 367 -5.79 2.55 -11.25
CA ASP A 367 -7.15 2.77 -10.79
C ASP A 367 -7.69 1.54 -10.04
N VAL A 368 -8.37 1.78 -8.92
CA VAL A 368 -8.97 0.73 -8.09
C VAL A 368 -10.06 -0.05 -8.82
N ASP A 369 -10.87 0.62 -9.64
CA ASP A 369 -11.93 -0.04 -10.40
C ASP A 369 -11.35 -0.99 -11.44
N LYS A 370 -10.27 -0.60 -12.10
CA LYS A 370 -9.54 -1.47 -13.02
C LYS A 370 -8.95 -2.71 -12.32
N MET A 371 -8.37 -2.54 -11.14
CA MET A 371 -7.87 -3.65 -10.30
C MET A 371 -9.01 -4.61 -9.94
N CYS A 372 -10.13 -4.08 -9.47
CA CYS A 372 -11.30 -4.85 -9.06
C CYS A 372 -11.95 -5.57 -10.24
N GLN A 373 -12.16 -4.87 -11.36
CA GLN A 373 -12.74 -5.43 -12.59
C GLN A 373 -11.87 -6.56 -13.16
N THR A 374 -10.54 -6.37 -13.20
CA THR A 374 -9.61 -7.39 -13.67
C THR A 374 -9.66 -8.63 -12.76
N THR A 375 -9.64 -8.42 -11.44
CA THR A 375 -9.76 -9.51 -10.46
C THR A 375 -11.08 -10.27 -10.61
N PHE A 376 -12.18 -9.56 -10.79
CA PHE A 376 -13.49 -10.18 -10.98
C PHE A 376 -13.60 -10.97 -12.30
N THR A 377 -13.00 -10.44 -13.36
CA THR A 377 -12.92 -11.15 -14.64
C THR A 377 -12.17 -12.48 -14.50
N GLU A 378 -11.07 -12.49 -13.76
CA GLU A 378 -10.31 -13.71 -13.49
C GLU A 378 -11.09 -14.71 -12.59
N TYR A 379 -11.89 -14.22 -11.65
CA TYR A 379 -12.79 -15.08 -10.89
C TYR A 379 -13.80 -15.79 -11.79
N LYS A 380 -14.41 -15.05 -12.73
CA LYS A 380 -15.37 -15.64 -13.69
C LYS A 380 -14.71 -16.71 -14.56
N LYS A 381 -13.47 -16.47 -15.02
CA LYS A 381 -12.70 -17.47 -15.79
C LYS A 381 -12.42 -18.72 -14.96
N LEU A 382 -11.99 -18.51 -13.70
CA LEU A 382 -11.65 -19.61 -12.78
C LEU A 382 -12.86 -20.51 -12.47
N LEU A 383 -14.07 -19.98 -12.49
CA LEU A 383 -15.31 -20.76 -12.23
C LEU A 383 -15.85 -21.48 -13.47
N LYS A 384 -15.41 -21.10 -14.68
CA LYS A 384 -15.80 -21.80 -15.93
C LYS A 384 -14.94 -23.03 -16.20
N ASN A 385 -13.72 -23.03 -15.64
CA ASN A 385 -12.77 -24.15 -15.69
C ASN A 385 -12.87 -25.00 -14.40
#